data_7a7688f45cf71c8d8968e6f8f9c2e3ad
#
_entry.id   7a7688f45cf71c8d8968e6f8f9c2e3ad
#
_cell.length_a   1.000
_cell.length_b   1.000
_cell.length_c   1.000
_cell.angle_alpha   90.00
_cell.angle_beta   90.00
_cell.angle_gamma   90.00
#
_symmetry.space_group_name_H-M   'P 1'
#
loop_
_entity.id
_entity.type
_entity.pdbx_description
1 polymer ?
#
loop_
_entity_poly.entity_id
_entity_poly.type
_entity_poly.pdbx_seq_one_letter_code
_entity_poly.pdbx_strand_id
1 'polypeptide(L)'
;MNRLVLFVVAMGICAAQGPKIFIVSDMEGVGGVNNADEQLLPGQRRYDESRRLLAGEVNAAVAGALEAGASLVVIWDGHDSSRSLSIDDIHPRAQLIQGSDTPPDYYLGEKLYDGIMFVGQHAMAGAKGVLSHSQSFSVQNIFLNGQPVGEIGQVAAIAGQFDIPVIMLSGDQAACDEVLTLQPKAETVAVKRLVGKTSTLSLSHAEARLQIQVAANRAVKRISEFKPWKLQTPVEMKIEYYPGAAGVLATTLNHGESKQVEPRTVVYRGRTVLEVYQHWLTP
;
A
#
# COMPACT_ATOMS: atom_id res chain seq x y z
N MET A 1 -44.51 -24.19 50.98
CA MET A 1 -43.89 -24.61 49.72
C MET A 1 -43.24 -23.37 49.07
N ASN A 2 -41.94 -23.15 49.30
CA ASN A 2 -41.20 -22.06 48.69
C ASN A 2 -40.64 -22.53 47.36
N ARG A 3 -41.07 -21.88 46.27
CA ARG A 3 -40.48 -22.10 44.94
C ARG A 3 -39.28 -21.16 44.78
N LEU A 4 -38.10 -21.74 44.69
CA LEU A 4 -36.86 -21.05 44.34
C LEU A 4 -36.88 -20.80 42.85
N VAL A 5 -36.94 -19.55 42.40
CA VAL A 5 -36.81 -19.15 41.00
C VAL A 5 -35.33 -18.90 40.74
N LEU A 6 -34.70 -19.78 39.97
CA LEU A 6 -33.33 -19.63 39.54
C LEU A 6 -33.30 -18.69 38.33
N PHE A 7 -32.75 -17.49 38.51
CA PHE A 7 -32.43 -16.59 37.39
C PHE A 7 -31.09 -17.03 36.74
N VAL A 8 -31.16 -17.62 35.55
CA VAL A 8 -29.98 -17.86 34.71
C VAL A 8 -29.69 -16.56 33.97
N VAL A 9 -28.70 -15.80 34.41
CA VAL A 9 -28.17 -14.66 33.65
C VAL A 9 -27.29 -15.25 32.54
N ALA A 10 -27.81 -15.30 31.33
CA ALA A 10 -27.00 -15.57 30.13
C ALA A 10 -26.09 -14.37 29.87
N MET A 11 -24.84 -14.41 30.33
CA MET A 11 -23.79 -13.50 29.84
C MET A 11 -23.57 -13.80 28.37
N GLY A 12 -24.14 -12.99 27.49
CA GLY A 12 -23.79 -12.97 26.07
C GLY A 12 -22.32 -12.58 25.96
N ILE A 13 -21.47 -13.54 25.62
CA ILE A 13 -20.10 -13.28 25.19
C ILE A 13 -20.23 -12.53 23.87
N CYS A 14 -20.09 -11.22 23.90
CA CYS A 14 -19.88 -10.42 22.71
C CYS A 14 -18.51 -10.85 22.17
N ALA A 15 -18.46 -11.79 21.25
CA ALA A 15 -17.22 -12.17 20.57
C ALA A 15 -16.67 -10.89 19.92
N ALA A 16 -15.49 -10.45 20.34
CA ALA A 16 -14.82 -9.33 19.72
C ALA A 16 -14.72 -9.61 18.21
N GLN A 17 -15.22 -8.70 17.40
CA GLN A 17 -15.15 -8.83 15.95
C GLN A 17 -13.65 -8.84 15.57
N GLY A 18 -13.22 -9.81 14.76
CA GLY A 18 -11.82 -9.93 14.34
C GLY A 18 -11.33 -8.67 13.60
N PRO A 19 -10.01 -8.51 13.43
CA PRO A 19 -9.43 -7.31 12.85
C PRO A 19 -9.89 -7.09 11.41
N LYS A 20 -9.95 -5.82 11.01
CA LYS A 20 -10.28 -5.35 9.66
C LYS A 20 -8.98 -4.96 8.96
N ILE A 21 -8.71 -5.54 7.82
CA ILE A 21 -7.45 -5.39 7.09
C ILE A 21 -7.70 -4.67 5.77
N PHE A 22 -6.83 -3.69 5.49
CA PHE A 22 -6.76 -3.00 4.21
C PHE A 22 -5.53 -3.47 3.45
N ILE A 23 -5.71 -3.88 2.18
CA ILE A 23 -4.62 -4.29 1.29
C ILE A 23 -4.48 -3.26 0.20
N VAL A 24 -3.29 -2.67 0.07
CA VAL A 24 -2.88 -1.87 -1.08
C VAL A 24 -2.17 -2.79 -2.04
N SER A 25 -2.69 -2.96 -3.24
CA SER A 25 -2.05 -3.77 -4.28
C SER A 25 -1.34 -2.89 -5.29
N ASP A 26 -0.23 -3.40 -5.81
CA ASP A 26 0.56 -2.77 -6.86
C ASP A 26 1.16 -3.83 -7.78
N MET A 27 1.56 -3.46 -9.00
CA MET A 27 1.98 -4.46 -9.99
C MET A 27 3.49 -4.58 -10.10
N GLU A 28 4.22 -3.51 -9.94
CA GLU A 28 5.67 -3.43 -10.19
C GLU A 28 6.48 -4.36 -9.29
N GLY A 29 6.02 -4.60 -8.06
CA GLY A 29 6.68 -5.47 -7.10
C GLY A 29 6.32 -6.95 -7.20
N VAL A 30 5.35 -7.33 -8.03
CA VAL A 30 4.89 -8.72 -8.19
C VAL A 30 5.98 -9.62 -8.75
N GLY A 31 6.08 -10.84 -8.24
CA GLY A 31 7.03 -11.85 -8.74
C GLY A 31 6.80 -12.14 -10.22
N GLY A 32 7.89 -12.04 -11.03
CA GLY A 32 7.81 -12.21 -12.49
C GLY A 32 7.49 -10.95 -13.31
N VAL A 33 7.15 -9.83 -12.66
CA VAL A 33 6.99 -8.53 -13.32
C VAL A 33 8.33 -7.78 -13.27
N ASN A 34 8.91 -7.44 -14.42
CA ASN A 34 10.25 -6.84 -14.50
C ASN A 34 10.48 -5.94 -15.72
N ASN A 35 9.45 -5.68 -16.52
CA ASN A 35 9.55 -4.90 -17.74
C ASN A 35 8.34 -3.96 -17.88
N ALA A 36 8.58 -2.65 -17.72
CA ALA A 36 7.51 -1.65 -17.79
C ALA A 36 6.84 -1.56 -19.16
N ASP A 37 7.60 -1.81 -20.25
CA ASP A 37 7.07 -1.68 -21.62
C ASP A 37 6.16 -2.85 -22.04
N GLU A 38 6.19 -3.96 -21.29
CA GLU A 38 5.46 -5.17 -21.65
C GLU A 38 4.40 -5.59 -20.63
N GLN A 39 4.47 -5.12 -19.37
CA GLN A 39 3.80 -5.79 -18.25
C GLN A 39 2.91 -4.91 -17.38
N LEU A 40 2.98 -3.58 -17.48
CA LEU A 40 2.33 -2.70 -16.51
C LEU A 40 0.99 -2.11 -17.00
N LEU A 41 0.81 -1.91 -18.30
CA LEU A 41 -0.31 -1.17 -18.82
C LEU A 41 -1.21 -2.01 -19.75
N PRO A 42 -2.53 -1.69 -19.80
CA PRO A 42 -3.47 -2.33 -20.70
C PRO A 42 -2.99 -2.31 -22.16
N GLY A 43 -3.12 -3.44 -22.85
CA GLY A 43 -2.70 -3.60 -24.25
C GLY A 43 -1.23 -3.99 -24.43
N GLN A 44 -0.41 -3.96 -23.40
CA GLN A 44 0.93 -4.49 -23.44
C GLN A 44 0.92 -6.03 -23.52
N ARG A 45 1.93 -6.59 -24.17
CA ARG A 45 2.00 -8.02 -24.56
C ARG A 45 1.81 -9.00 -23.40
N ARG A 46 2.28 -8.66 -22.19
CA ARG A 46 2.26 -9.52 -20.99
C ARG A 46 1.44 -8.94 -19.83
N TYR A 47 0.64 -7.92 -20.09
CA TYR A 47 -0.17 -7.27 -19.07
C TYR A 47 -1.14 -8.25 -18.38
N ASP A 48 -1.86 -9.09 -19.16
CA ASP A 48 -2.78 -10.08 -18.60
C ASP A 48 -2.08 -11.16 -17.78
N GLU A 49 -0.80 -11.47 -18.09
CA GLU A 49 0.01 -12.33 -17.23
C GLU A 49 0.26 -11.66 -15.89
N SER A 50 0.67 -10.40 -15.88
CA SER A 50 0.95 -9.63 -14.66
C SER A 50 -0.29 -9.50 -13.77
N ARG A 51 -1.47 -9.24 -14.36
CA ARG A 51 -2.74 -9.21 -13.64
C ARG A 51 -3.05 -10.52 -12.91
N ARG A 52 -2.83 -11.67 -13.57
CA ARG A 52 -3.05 -13.00 -12.94
C ARG A 52 -2.04 -13.27 -11.82
N LEU A 53 -0.78 -12.84 -12.00
CA LEU A 53 0.23 -12.95 -10.95
C LEU A 53 -0.14 -12.09 -9.75
N LEU A 54 -0.52 -10.83 -9.97
CA LEU A 54 -0.97 -9.90 -8.93
C LEU A 54 -2.17 -10.46 -8.16
N ALA A 55 -3.22 -10.88 -8.86
CA ALA A 55 -4.41 -11.46 -8.23
C ALA A 55 -4.06 -12.67 -7.36
N GLY A 56 -3.13 -13.52 -7.81
CA GLY A 56 -2.66 -14.67 -7.04
C GLY A 56 -1.93 -14.28 -5.75
N GLU A 57 -1.07 -13.26 -5.77
CA GLU A 57 -0.37 -12.77 -4.59
C GLU A 57 -1.32 -12.04 -3.62
N VAL A 58 -2.24 -11.23 -4.13
CA VAL A 58 -3.29 -10.56 -3.33
C VAL A 58 -4.18 -11.59 -2.64
N ASN A 59 -4.65 -12.60 -3.37
CA ASN A 59 -5.49 -13.66 -2.80
C ASN A 59 -4.78 -14.47 -1.71
N ALA A 60 -3.47 -14.67 -1.83
CA ALA A 60 -2.66 -15.31 -0.79
C ALA A 60 -2.62 -14.46 0.50
N ALA A 61 -2.45 -13.14 0.39
CA ALA A 61 -2.52 -12.24 1.53
C ALA A 61 -3.91 -12.25 2.18
N VAL A 62 -4.98 -12.21 1.38
CA VAL A 62 -6.37 -12.30 1.85
C VAL A 62 -6.59 -13.62 2.61
N ALA A 63 -6.18 -14.75 2.04
CA ALA A 63 -6.33 -16.05 2.67
C ALA A 63 -5.62 -16.09 4.03
N GLY A 64 -4.36 -15.65 4.09
CA GLY A 64 -3.59 -15.59 5.34
C GLY A 64 -4.23 -14.70 6.40
N ALA A 65 -4.76 -13.53 6.02
CA ALA A 65 -5.47 -12.64 6.93
C ALA A 65 -6.75 -13.28 7.48
N LEU A 66 -7.56 -13.90 6.63
CA LEU A 66 -8.79 -14.57 7.03
C LEU A 66 -8.55 -15.78 7.92
N GLU A 67 -7.52 -16.58 7.64
CA GLU A 67 -7.08 -17.71 8.48
C GLU A 67 -6.63 -17.25 9.87
N ALA A 68 -6.09 -16.04 9.98
CA ALA A 68 -5.70 -15.44 11.26
C ALA A 68 -6.88 -14.80 12.02
N GLY A 69 -8.09 -14.84 11.46
CA GLY A 69 -9.30 -14.34 12.10
C GLY A 69 -9.72 -12.93 11.69
N ALA A 70 -9.18 -12.38 10.59
CA ALA A 70 -9.68 -11.11 10.07
C ALA A 70 -11.18 -11.21 9.74
N SER A 71 -11.95 -10.23 10.20
CA SER A 71 -13.41 -10.16 9.99
C SER A 71 -13.77 -9.49 8.66
N LEU A 72 -12.90 -8.61 8.17
CA LEU A 72 -13.03 -7.89 6.91
C LEU A 72 -11.66 -7.76 6.24
N VAL A 73 -11.61 -7.98 4.93
CA VAL A 73 -10.45 -7.67 4.11
C VAL A 73 -10.93 -6.85 2.91
N VAL A 74 -10.40 -5.64 2.77
CA VAL A 74 -10.68 -4.75 1.66
C VAL A 74 -9.38 -4.54 0.88
N ILE A 75 -9.45 -4.70 -0.44
CA ILE A 75 -8.36 -4.51 -1.38
C ILE A 75 -8.58 -3.17 -2.07
N TRP A 76 -7.57 -2.34 -2.11
CA TRP A 76 -7.50 -1.21 -3.03
C TRP A 76 -6.55 -1.56 -4.17
N ASP A 77 -7.07 -1.49 -5.39
CA ASP A 77 -6.29 -1.65 -6.61
C ASP A 77 -5.49 -0.36 -6.85
N GLY A 78 -4.27 -0.31 -6.29
CA GLY A 78 -3.45 0.89 -6.25
C GLY A 78 -2.64 1.16 -7.52
N HIS A 79 -2.54 0.18 -8.43
CA HIS A 79 -1.73 0.32 -9.63
C HIS A 79 -2.41 1.15 -10.72
N ASP A 80 -1.67 2.10 -11.34
CA ASP A 80 -2.10 2.93 -12.46
C ASP A 80 -3.49 3.56 -12.23
N SER A 81 -4.45 3.29 -13.09
CA SER A 81 -5.81 3.81 -13.00
C SER A 81 -6.76 2.98 -12.13
N SER A 82 -6.24 2.16 -11.21
CA SER A 82 -7.00 1.27 -10.32
C SER A 82 -7.93 0.31 -11.08
N ARG A 83 -7.39 -0.36 -12.09
CA ARG A 83 -8.14 -1.31 -12.97
C ARG A 83 -7.34 -2.57 -13.29
N SER A 84 -6.36 -2.91 -12.47
CA SER A 84 -5.48 -4.06 -12.68
C SER A 84 -6.11 -5.36 -12.21
N LEU A 85 -6.90 -5.33 -11.15
CA LEU A 85 -7.61 -6.48 -10.64
C LEU A 85 -8.99 -6.62 -11.29
N SER A 86 -9.52 -7.84 -11.34
CA SER A 86 -10.90 -8.11 -11.70
C SER A 86 -11.67 -8.59 -10.49
N ILE A 87 -12.94 -8.19 -10.37
CA ILE A 87 -13.81 -8.65 -9.29
C ILE A 87 -13.99 -10.17 -9.29
N ASP A 88 -13.88 -10.81 -10.46
CA ASP A 88 -13.99 -12.26 -10.61
C ASP A 88 -12.72 -13.01 -10.18
N ASP A 89 -11.57 -12.29 -10.13
CA ASP A 89 -10.27 -12.88 -9.83
C ASP A 89 -9.88 -12.76 -8.35
N ILE A 90 -10.61 -11.96 -7.55
CA ILE A 90 -10.31 -11.78 -6.13
C ILE A 90 -10.98 -12.86 -5.26
N HIS A 91 -10.41 -13.05 -4.06
CA HIS A 91 -10.93 -13.98 -3.08
C HIS A 91 -12.40 -13.69 -2.73
N PRO A 92 -13.32 -14.70 -2.69
CA PRO A 92 -14.76 -14.47 -2.56
C PRO A 92 -15.21 -13.82 -1.24
N ARG A 93 -14.34 -13.76 -0.23
CA ARG A 93 -14.59 -13.06 1.05
C ARG A 93 -13.92 -11.69 1.14
N ALA A 94 -13.26 -11.22 0.09
CA ALA A 94 -12.68 -9.89 0.04
C ALA A 94 -13.63 -8.90 -0.64
N GLN A 95 -13.40 -7.61 -0.40
CA GLN A 95 -14.04 -6.50 -1.12
C GLN A 95 -12.96 -5.77 -1.93
N LEU A 96 -13.33 -5.19 -3.05
CA LEU A 96 -12.42 -4.50 -3.96
C LEU A 96 -12.85 -3.04 -4.15
N ILE A 97 -11.90 -2.12 -3.96
CA ILE A 97 -12.02 -0.72 -4.35
C ILE A 97 -11.28 -0.53 -5.66
N GLN A 98 -11.98 -0.01 -6.66
CA GLN A 98 -11.45 0.31 -7.99
C GLN A 98 -11.90 1.71 -8.41
N GLY A 99 -11.10 2.36 -9.29
CA GLY A 99 -11.37 3.69 -9.80
C GLY A 99 -10.34 4.70 -9.32
N SER A 100 -9.96 5.61 -10.22
CA SER A 100 -8.83 6.53 -10.04
C SER A 100 -9.17 7.84 -9.33
N ASP A 101 -10.42 8.09 -9.05
CA ASP A 101 -10.93 9.36 -8.51
C ASP A 101 -11.30 9.30 -7.02
N THR A 102 -10.94 8.20 -6.35
CA THR A 102 -11.23 8.03 -4.92
C THR A 102 -10.12 8.67 -4.07
N PRO A 103 -10.38 9.75 -3.34
CA PRO A 103 -9.40 10.35 -2.43
C PRO A 103 -8.97 9.35 -1.34
N PRO A 104 -7.72 9.41 -0.88
CA PRO A 104 -7.19 8.49 0.16
C PRO A 104 -7.98 8.47 1.46
N ASP A 105 -8.66 9.55 1.83
CA ASP A 105 -9.50 9.66 3.03
C ASP A 105 -10.77 8.81 2.98
N TYR A 106 -11.29 8.53 1.78
CA TYR A 106 -12.51 7.72 1.63
C TYR A 106 -12.34 6.28 2.12
N TYR A 107 -11.16 5.70 1.97
CA TYR A 107 -10.94 4.30 2.33
C TYR A 107 -10.08 4.09 3.57
N LEU A 108 -9.39 5.12 4.08
CA LEU A 108 -8.60 5.03 5.30
C LEU A 108 -9.19 5.81 6.49
N GLY A 109 -10.21 6.67 6.27
CA GLY A 109 -10.75 7.57 7.27
C GLY A 109 -11.34 6.87 8.51
N GLU A 110 -11.34 7.59 9.65
CA GLU A 110 -12.03 7.22 10.89
C GLU A 110 -11.71 5.83 11.48
N LYS A 111 -10.45 5.35 11.39
CA LYS A 111 -10.06 4.03 11.90
C LYS A 111 -10.91 2.88 11.35
N LEU A 112 -11.20 2.90 10.08
CA LEU A 112 -11.98 1.85 9.44
C LEU A 112 -11.28 0.49 9.49
N TYR A 113 -9.94 0.48 9.62
CA TYR A 113 -9.10 -0.71 9.59
C TYR A 113 -8.14 -0.76 10.79
N ASP A 114 -7.71 -1.97 11.13
CA ASP A 114 -6.77 -2.24 12.22
C ASP A 114 -5.33 -2.39 11.72
N GLY A 115 -5.14 -2.58 10.41
CA GLY A 115 -3.82 -2.68 9.80
C GLY A 115 -3.85 -2.63 8.29
N ILE A 116 -2.72 -2.19 7.70
CA ILE A 116 -2.49 -2.16 6.25
C ILE A 116 -1.46 -3.21 5.86
N MET A 117 -1.71 -3.89 4.75
CA MET A 117 -0.76 -4.73 4.04
C MET A 117 -0.50 -4.16 2.65
N PHE A 118 0.75 -4.20 2.19
CA PHE A 118 1.13 -3.94 0.81
C PHE A 118 1.39 -5.25 0.08
N VAL A 119 0.89 -5.40 -1.13
CA VAL A 119 1.11 -6.58 -1.98
C VAL A 119 1.54 -6.15 -3.37
N GLY A 120 2.68 -6.68 -3.82
CA GLY A 120 3.23 -6.35 -5.13
C GLY A 120 3.92 -4.98 -5.18
N GLN A 121 4.38 -4.45 -4.06
CA GLN A 121 4.93 -3.10 -3.94
C GLN A 121 6.38 -3.02 -4.43
N HIS A 122 6.71 -1.91 -5.06
CA HIS A 122 8.08 -1.50 -5.45
C HIS A 122 8.66 -0.46 -4.50
N ALA A 123 9.97 -0.20 -4.59
CA ALA A 123 10.64 0.82 -3.80
C ALA A 123 10.56 2.21 -4.46
N MET A 124 10.83 3.26 -3.67
CA MET A 124 10.86 4.65 -4.11
C MET A 124 11.85 4.90 -5.26
N ALA A 125 11.65 6.00 -5.97
CA ALA A 125 12.57 6.49 -7.00
C ALA A 125 14.01 6.58 -6.45
N GLY A 126 14.98 6.16 -7.27
CA GLY A 126 16.40 6.15 -6.91
C GLY A 126 16.85 4.94 -6.08
N ALA A 127 15.94 4.12 -5.56
CA ALA A 127 16.29 2.87 -4.91
C ALA A 127 16.83 1.83 -5.91
N LYS A 128 17.71 0.94 -5.44
CA LYS A 128 18.25 -0.16 -6.24
C LYS A 128 17.29 -1.36 -6.26
N GLY A 129 16.09 -1.15 -6.74
CA GLY A 129 15.03 -2.13 -6.85
C GLY A 129 14.55 -2.32 -8.29
N VAL A 130 13.61 -3.25 -8.46
CA VAL A 130 12.98 -3.54 -9.75
C VAL A 130 11.88 -2.53 -10.01
N LEU A 131 11.94 -1.80 -11.13
CA LEU A 131 10.95 -0.80 -11.54
C LEU A 131 10.70 0.32 -10.50
N SER A 132 11.70 0.63 -9.68
CA SER A 132 11.61 1.64 -8.62
C SER A 132 11.27 3.03 -9.16
N HIS A 133 10.23 3.65 -8.62
CA HIS A 133 9.78 5.01 -8.93
C HIS A 133 8.94 5.58 -7.77
N SER A 134 8.39 6.77 -7.91
CA SER A 134 7.47 7.37 -6.94
C SER A 134 6.34 8.06 -7.67
N GLN A 135 5.15 7.44 -7.72
CA GLN A 135 3.94 7.88 -8.42
C GLN A 135 4.09 7.93 -9.95
N SER A 136 5.20 8.40 -10.45
CA SER A 136 5.51 8.42 -11.88
C SER A 136 7.03 8.42 -12.11
N PHE A 137 7.46 7.96 -13.28
CA PHE A 137 8.87 7.98 -13.68
C PHE A 137 9.43 9.40 -13.91
N SER A 138 8.59 10.44 -13.86
CA SER A 138 9.02 11.84 -13.92
C SER A 138 9.42 12.42 -12.55
N VAL A 139 9.00 11.78 -11.45
CA VAL A 139 9.34 12.19 -10.08
C VAL A 139 10.70 11.61 -9.69
N GLN A 140 11.58 12.48 -9.24
CA GLN A 140 12.92 12.13 -8.76
C GLN A 140 12.90 11.79 -7.27
N ASN A 141 12.27 12.64 -6.44
CA ASN A 141 12.14 12.43 -5.01
C ASN A 141 10.84 13.01 -4.49
N ILE A 142 10.28 12.39 -3.45
CA ILE A 142 9.24 12.96 -2.60
C ILE A 142 9.76 12.95 -1.17
N PHE A 143 9.54 14.06 -0.45
CA PHE A 143 9.87 14.17 0.96
C PHE A 143 8.64 14.57 1.77
N LEU A 144 8.45 13.94 2.90
CA LEU A 144 7.49 14.36 3.93
C LEU A 144 8.28 14.81 5.17
N ASN A 145 8.14 16.09 5.54
CA ASN A 145 8.92 16.72 6.62
C ASN A 145 10.44 16.46 6.50
N GLY A 146 10.96 16.52 5.26
CA GLY A 146 12.37 16.30 4.97
C GLY A 146 12.81 14.83 4.91
N GLN A 147 11.94 13.88 5.25
CA GLN A 147 12.22 12.44 5.12
C GLN A 147 11.84 11.95 3.72
N PRO A 148 12.75 11.31 2.97
CA PRO A 148 12.44 10.75 1.66
C PRO A 148 11.44 9.60 1.81
N VAL A 149 10.44 9.57 0.93
CA VAL A 149 9.39 8.56 0.90
C VAL A 149 9.05 8.14 -0.52
N GLY A 150 8.76 6.85 -0.70
CA GLY A 150 8.05 6.32 -1.85
C GLY A 150 6.55 6.24 -1.60
N GLU A 151 5.85 5.48 -2.40
CA GLU A 151 4.41 5.24 -2.25
C GLU A 151 4.08 4.52 -0.95
N ILE A 152 4.96 3.61 -0.53
CA ILE A 152 4.89 2.95 0.78
C ILE A 152 4.81 3.98 1.91
N GLY A 153 5.76 4.91 1.95
CA GLY A 153 5.82 5.95 2.99
C GLY A 153 4.65 6.92 2.92
N GLN A 154 4.19 7.24 1.72
CA GLN A 154 3.04 8.11 1.51
C GLN A 154 1.76 7.49 2.11
N VAL A 155 1.44 6.26 1.73
CA VAL A 155 0.26 5.56 2.28
C VAL A 155 0.43 5.30 3.78
N ALA A 156 1.63 4.94 4.24
CA ALA A 156 1.90 4.75 5.68
C ALA A 156 1.67 6.02 6.49
N ALA A 157 2.02 7.20 5.94
CA ALA A 157 1.80 8.50 6.61
C ALA A 157 0.30 8.83 6.71
N ILE A 158 -0.46 8.62 5.62
CA ILE A 158 -1.91 8.83 5.61
C ILE A 158 -2.58 7.89 6.62
N ALA A 159 -2.26 6.60 6.57
CA ALA A 159 -2.78 5.60 7.50
C ALA A 159 -2.42 5.91 8.96
N GLY A 160 -1.19 6.37 9.17
CA GLY A 160 -0.69 6.78 10.49
C GLY A 160 -1.48 7.94 11.10
N GLN A 161 -2.02 8.85 10.28
CA GLN A 161 -2.92 9.90 10.75
C GLN A 161 -4.21 9.34 11.35
N PHE A 162 -4.67 8.20 10.86
CA PHE A 162 -5.86 7.49 11.33
C PHE A 162 -5.55 6.37 12.34
N ASP A 163 -4.34 6.34 12.91
CA ASP A 163 -3.90 5.30 13.84
C ASP A 163 -3.85 3.87 13.25
N ILE A 164 -3.66 3.74 11.95
CA ILE A 164 -3.60 2.45 11.25
C ILE A 164 -2.12 2.11 10.95
N PRO A 165 -1.56 1.03 11.52
CA PRO A 165 -0.19 0.62 11.25
C PRO A 165 -0.06 -0.16 9.94
N VAL A 166 1.10 -0.07 9.30
CA VAL A 166 1.54 -1.04 8.30
C VAL A 166 1.98 -2.31 9.02
N ILE A 167 1.44 -3.46 8.63
CA ILE A 167 1.72 -4.73 9.33
C ILE A 167 2.48 -5.73 8.45
N MET A 168 2.39 -5.60 7.11
CA MET A 168 3.04 -6.50 6.16
C MET A 168 3.33 -5.78 4.84
N LEU A 169 4.41 -6.22 4.15
CA LEU A 169 4.66 -5.88 2.75
C LEU A 169 5.21 -7.11 2.00
N SER A 170 4.65 -7.38 0.82
CA SER A 170 5.28 -8.25 -0.18
C SER A 170 5.61 -7.47 -1.45
N GLY A 171 6.76 -7.78 -2.06
CA GLY A 171 7.19 -7.09 -3.27
C GLY A 171 8.66 -7.32 -3.59
N ASP A 172 9.27 -6.29 -4.18
CA ASP A 172 10.71 -6.25 -4.42
C ASP A 172 11.50 -6.17 -3.10
N GLN A 173 12.72 -6.71 -3.06
CA GLN A 173 13.59 -6.65 -1.87
C GLN A 173 13.82 -5.22 -1.39
N ALA A 174 14.03 -4.27 -2.31
CA ALA A 174 14.24 -2.88 -1.92
C ALA A 174 12.98 -2.24 -1.30
N ALA A 175 11.79 -2.64 -1.72
CA ALA A 175 10.52 -2.24 -1.08
C ALA A 175 10.39 -2.83 0.34
N CYS A 176 10.81 -4.08 0.52
CA CYS A 176 10.89 -4.70 1.85
C CYS A 176 11.84 -3.94 2.78
N ASP A 177 13.01 -3.55 2.27
CA ASP A 177 13.98 -2.76 3.03
C ASP A 177 13.43 -1.36 3.34
N GLU A 178 12.71 -0.73 2.42
CA GLU A 178 12.07 0.58 2.61
C GLU A 178 11.03 0.54 3.74
N VAL A 179 10.09 -0.39 3.71
CA VAL A 179 9.04 -0.47 4.74
C VAL A 179 9.63 -0.71 6.14
N LEU A 180 10.72 -1.46 6.26
CA LEU A 180 11.38 -1.72 7.53
C LEU A 180 12.02 -0.46 8.15
N THR A 181 12.30 0.58 7.38
CA THR A 181 12.74 1.88 7.91
C THR A 181 11.62 2.61 8.63
N LEU A 182 10.37 2.40 8.22
CA LEU A 182 9.17 3.05 8.78
C LEU A 182 8.52 2.17 9.87
N GLN A 183 8.52 0.88 9.65
CA GLN A 183 7.92 -0.13 10.52
C GLN A 183 8.87 -1.33 10.69
N PRO A 184 9.83 -1.26 11.63
CA PRO A 184 10.85 -2.30 11.79
C PRO A 184 10.32 -3.70 12.15
N LYS A 185 9.06 -3.79 12.56
CA LYS A 185 8.40 -5.05 12.92
C LYS A 185 7.51 -5.62 11.83
N ALA A 186 7.33 -4.91 10.70
CA ALA A 186 6.49 -5.40 9.61
C ALA A 186 6.94 -6.78 9.12
N GLU A 187 5.98 -7.64 8.82
CA GLU A 187 6.28 -8.88 8.11
C GLU A 187 6.63 -8.53 6.66
N THR A 188 7.73 -9.05 6.14
CA THR A 188 8.14 -8.79 4.75
C THR A 188 8.34 -10.07 3.97
N VAL A 189 7.98 -10.03 2.67
CA VAL A 189 8.20 -11.12 1.72
C VAL A 189 8.81 -10.56 0.45
N ALA A 190 10.11 -10.73 0.28
CA ALA A 190 10.79 -10.38 -0.95
C ALA A 190 10.52 -11.45 -2.02
N VAL A 191 9.54 -11.25 -2.88
CA VAL A 191 9.19 -12.18 -3.96
C VAL A 191 10.14 -12.11 -5.12
N LYS A 192 10.90 -11.01 -5.22
CA LYS A 192 11.98 -10.80 -6.22
C LYS A 192 13.03 -9.83 -5.73
N ARG A 193 14.14 -9.80 -6.44
CA ARG A 193 15.22 -8.82 -6.24
C ARG A 193 16.01 -8.57 -7.53
N LEU A 194 16.60 -7.41 -7.61
CA LEU A 194 17.54 -7.08 -8.70
C LEU A 194 18.85 -7.85 -8.52
N VAL A 195 19.37 -8.46 -9.58
CA VAL A 195 20.64 -9.20 -9.60
C VAL A 195 21.64 -8.69 -10.65
N GLY A 196 21.27 -7.62 -11.36
CA GLY A 196 22.07 -6.96 -12.37
C GLY A 196 21.51 -5.58 -12.65
N LYS A 197 21.76 -4.99 -13.81
CA LYS A 197 21.19 -3.70 -14.19
C LYS A 197 19.67 -3.77 -14.39
N THR A 198 19.20 -4.85 -15.03
CA THR A 198 17.80 -5.09 -15.37
C THR A 198 17.35 -6.53 -15.11
N SER A 199 18.28 -7.41 -14.69
CA SER A 199 17.97 -8.81 -14.43
C SER A 199 17.40 -8.99 -13.04
N THR A 200 16.34 -9.78 -12.93
CA THR A 200 15.67 -10.07 -11.67
C THR A 200 15.79 -11.55 -11.32
N LEU A 201 15.91 -11.84 -10.04
CA LEU A 201 15.70 -13.16 -9.48
C LEU A 201 14.37 -13.15 -8.75
N SER A 202 13.42 -13.96 -9.17
CA SER A 202 12.10 -14.09 -8.57
C SER A 202 11.91 -15.48 -7.99
N LEU A 203 11.11 -15.57 -6.92
CA LEU A 203 10.52 -16.84 -6.47
C LEU A 203 9.59 -17.39 -7.57
N SER A 204 9.34 -18.69 -7.56
CA SER A 204 8.20 -19.21 -8.31
C SER A 204 6.91 -18.61 -7.75
N HIS A 205 5.89 -18.44 -8.60
CA HIS A 205 4.63 -17.84 -8.16
C HIS A 205 3.94 -18.69 -7.05
N ALA A 206 4.12 -20.01 -7.08
CA ALA A 206 3.62 -20.88 -6.03
C ALA A 206 4.29 -20.62 -4.68
N GLU A 207 5.62 -20.45 -4.67
CA GLU A 207 6.40 -20.18 -3.46
C GLU A 207 6.10 -18.75 -2.94
N ALA A 208 6.03 -17.75 -3.81
CA ALA A 208 5.67 -16.39 -3.45
C ALA A 208 4.32 -16.34 -2.71
N ARG A 209 3.29 -16.97 -3.27
CA ARG A 209 1.96 -17.06 -2.64
C ARG A 209 1.98 -17.74 -1.29
N LEU A 210 2.72 -18.84 -1.15
CA LEU A 210 2.85 -19.54 0.12
C LEU A 210 3.48 -18.65 1.20
N GLN A 211 4.57 -17.99 0.88
CA GLN A 211 5.26 -17.10 1.82
C GLN A 211 4.40 -15.88 2.17
N ILE A 212 3.68 -15.28 1.22
CA ILE A 212 2.76 -14.17 1.44
C ILE A 212 1.62 -14.59 2.39
N GLN A 213 0.98 -15.73 2.14
CA GLN A 213 -0.08 -16.23 3.00
C GLN A 213 0.38 -16.43 4.44
N VAL A 214 1.56 -17.04 4.63
CA VAL A 214 2.16 -17.25 5.95
C VAL A 214 2.50 -15.92 6.64
N ALA A 215 3.08 -14.96 5.92
CA ALA A 215 3.41 -13.65 6.46
C ALA A 215 2.16 -12.86 6.85
N ALA A 216 1.13 -12.84 6.01
CA ALA A 216 -0.15 -12.20 6.29
C ALA A 216 -0.81 -12.79 7.55
N ASN A 217 -0.80 -14.11 7.69
CA ASN A 217 -1.32 -14.79 8.87
C ASN A 217 -0.55 -14.36 10.14
N ARG A 218 0.78 -14.34 10.10
CA ARG A 218 1.62 -13.88 11.24
C ARG A 218 1.35 -12.42 11.56
N ALA A 219 1.28 -11.54 10.56
CA ALA A 219 1.04 -10.12 10.74
C ALA A 219 -0.28 -9.85 11.48
N VAL A 220 -1.37 -10.49 11.05
CA VAL A 220 -2.68 -10.32 11.70
C VAL A 220 -2.67 -10.86 13.14
N LYS A 221 -2.04 -12.00 13.40
CA LYS A 221 -1.92 -12.54 14.77
C LYS A 221 -1.13 -11.64 15.72
N ARG A 222 -0.22 -10.83 15.18
CA ARG A 222 0.63 -9.89 15.92
C ARG A 222 0.16 -8.45 15.82
N ILE A 223 -1.07 -8.18 15.37
CA ILE A 223 -1.54 -6.84 15.00
C ILE A 223 -1.35 -5.80 16.11
N SER A 224 -1.47 -6.19 17.37
CA SER A 224 -1.27 -5.31 18.54
C SER A 224 0.19 -4.88 18.77
N GLU A 225 1.15 -5.50 18.11
CA GLU A 225 2.58 -5.17 18.26
C GLU A 225 3.02 -4.02 17.33
N PHE A 226 2.22 -3.71 16.31
CA PHE A 226 2.54 -2.68 15.33
C PHE A 226 2.05 -1.33 15.81
N LYS A 227 2.84 -0.30 15.53
CA LYS A 227 2.50 1.09 15.83
C LYS A 227 2.40 1.88 14.52
N PRO A 228 1.40 2.76 14.39
CA PRO A 228 1.29 3.59 13.19
C PRO A 228 2.52 4.53 13.08
N TRP A 229 3.01 4.70 11.87
CA TRP A 229 4.04 5.70 11.59
C TRP A 229 3.39 7.07 11.44
N LYS A 230 3.66 7.99 12.37
CA LYS A 230 3.04 9.30 12.43
C LYS A 230 4.05 10.40 12.12
N LEU A 231 3.67 11.31 11.25
CA LEU A 231 4.42 12.54 11.02
C LEU A 231 4.05 13.61 12.07
N GLN A 232 5.02 14.44 12.40
CA GLN A 232 4.75 15.64 13.17
C GLN A 232 4.02 16.67 12.30
N THR A 233 3.10 17.41 12.91
CA THR A 233 2.35 18.49 12.25
C THR A 233 2.93 19.85 12.64
N PRO A 234 2.91 20.85 11.74
CA PRO A 234 2.38 20.83 10.37
C PRO A 234 3.23 19.97 9.43
N VAL A 235 2.66 19.58 8.29
CA VAL A 235 3.31 18.71 7.30
C VAL A 235 3.74 19.54 6.09
N GLU A 236 4.98 19.30 5.64
CA GLU A 236 5.50 19.78 4.37
C GLU A 236 5.75 18.58 3.45
N MET A 237 5.22 18.61 2.25
CA MET A 237 5.56 17.69 1.17
C MET A 237 6.35 18.43 0.10
N LYS A 238 7.58 17.98 -0.18
CA LYS A 238 8.42 18.47 -1.26
C LYS A 238 8.53 17.40 -2.34
N ILE A 239 8.29 17.80 -3.60
CA ILE A 239 8.42 16.94 -4.78
C ILE A 239 9.49 17.51 -5.67
N GLU A 240 10.46 16.70 -6.04
CA GLU A 240 11.52 17.00 -6.99
C GLU A 240 11.32 16.17 -8.27
N TYR A 241 11.41 16.82 -9.42
CA TYR A 241 11.20 16.19 -10.72
C TYR A 241 12.52 16.00 -11.49
N TYR A 242 12.60 14.97 -12.33
CA TYR A 242 13.71 14.79 -13.23
C TYR A 242 13.77 15.91 -14.30
N PRO A 243 14.95 16.18 -14.90
CA PRO A 243 15.06 17.07 -16.07
C PRO A 243 14.12 16.64 -17.17
N GLY A 244 13.39 17.58 -17.79
CA GLY A 244 12.46 17.29 -18.87
C GLY A 244 10.99 17.08 -18.43
N ALA A 245 10.68 17.06 -17.16
CA ALA A 245 9.32 16.96 -16.61
C ALA A 245 8.52 18.28 -16.61
N ALA A 246 8.85 19.22 -17.49
CA ALA A 246 8.27 20.58 -17.48
C ALA A 246 6.73 20.59 -17.62
N GLY A 247 6.15 19.68 -18.39
CA GLY A 247 4.69 19.58 -18.55
C GLY A 247 3.99 19.11 -17.28
N VAL A 248 4.56 18.11 -16.60
CA VAL A 248 4.06 17.62 -15.31
C VAL A 248 4.16 18.71 -14.24
N LEU A 249 5.29 19.43 -14.19
CA LEU A 249 5.49 20.53 -13.26
C LEU A 249 4.46 21.66 -13.47
N ALA A 250 4.17 22.03 -14.70
CA ALA A 250 3.18 23.06 -15.02
C ALA A 250 1.78 22.66 -14.55
N THR A 251 1.40 21.38 -14.71
CA THR A 251 0.14 20.85 -14.20
C THR A 251 0.11 20.88 -12.67
N THR A 252 1.18 20.42 -12.03
CA THR A 252 1.30 20.37 -10.57
C THR A 252 1.17 21.75 -9.91
N LEU A 253 1.70 22.81 -10.54
CA LEU A 253 1.63 24.18 -10.03
C LEU A 253 0.22 24.79 -10.09
N ASN A 254 -0.69 24.20 -10.84
CA ASN A 254 -2.07 24.65 -10.91
C ASN A 254 -2.97 24.03 -9.81
N HIS A 255 -2.42 23.19 -8.96
CA HIS A 255 -3.16 22.51 -7.90
C HIS A 255 -2.90 23.13 -6.52
N GLY A 256 -3.96 23.61 -5.87
CA GLY A 256 -3.99 23.97 -4.45
C GLY A 256 -2.94 24.99 -3.99
N GLU A 257 -2.53 24.91 -2.72
CA GLU A 257 -1.49 25.74 -2.11
C GLU A 257 -0.07 25.24 -2.42
N SER A 258 0.24 25.09 -3.70
CA SER A 258 1.58 24.71 -4.16
C SER A 258 2.45 25.93 -4.39
N LYS A 259 3.74 25.79 -4.14
CA LYS A 259 4.74 26.81 -4.45
C LYS A 259 5.94 26.18 -5.15
N GLN A 260 6.25 26.67 -6.34
CA GLN A 260 7.54 26.39 -6.96
C GLN A 260 8.64 27.12 -6.19
N VAL A 261 9.60 26.38 -5.65
CA VAL A 261 10.74 26.94 -4.89
C VAL A 261 12.03 26.91 -5.68
N GLU A 262 12.13 25.97 -6.63
CA GLU A 262 13.24 25.81 -7.58
C GLU A 262 12.71 25.36 -8.94
N PRO A 263 13.48 25.40 -10.03
CA PRO A 263 12.99 25.07 -11.37
C PRO A 263 12.31 23.70 -11.53
N ARG A 264 12.57 22.75 -10.61
CA ARG A 264 12.02 21.39 -10.66
C ARG A 264 11.49 20.91 -9.32
N THR A 265 11.20 21.83 -8.42
CA THR A 265 10.80 21.51 -7.05
C THR A 265 9.50 22.22 -6.71
N VAL A 266 8.53 21.46 -6.24
CA VAL A 266 7.25 21.98 -5.74
C VAL A 266 7.12 21.61 -4.27
N VAL A 267 6.58 22.52 -3.46
CA VAL A 267 6.34 22.34 -2.04
C VAL A 267 4.87 22.58 -1.75
N TYR A 268 4.26 21.64 -1.06
CA TYR A 268 2.92 21.74 -0.48
C TYR A 268 3.03 21.81 1.03
N ARG A 269 2.16 22.58 1.68
CA ARG A 269 2.09 22.69 3.13
C ARG A 269 0.66 22.50 3.61
N GLY A 270 0.51 21.83 4.73
CA GLY A 270 -0.79 21.60 5.35
C GLY A 270 -0.67 21.31 6.84
N ARG A 271 -1.79 21.40 7.53
CA ARG A 271 -1.85 21.10 8.97
C ARG A 271 -1.71 19.59 9.21
N THR A 272 -2.10 18.78 8.23
CA THR A 272 -2.09 17.32 8.31
C THR A 272 -1.55 16.71 7.02
N VAL A 273 -1.20 15.42 7.04
CA VAL A 273 -0.80 14.65 5.85
C VAL A 273 -1.91 14.68 4.81
N LEU A 274 -3.15 14.44 5.23
CA LEU A 274 -4.29 14.40 4.33
C LEU A 274 -4.52 15.72 3.62
N GLU A 275 -4.43 16.86 4.34
CA GLU A 275 -4.56 18.20 3.76
C GLU A 275 -3.50 18.45 2.67
N VAL A 276 -2.25 18.03 2.92
CA VAL A 276 -1.17 18.15 1.91
C VAL A 276 -1.47 17.29 0.68
N TYR A 277 -1.99 16.09 0.88
CA TYR A 277 -2.38 15.20 -0.23
C TYR A 277 -3.59 15.73 -1.00
N GLN A 278 -4.58 16.29 -0.32
CA GLN A 278 -5.72 16.93 -0.96
C GLN A 278 -5.25 18.10 -1.83
N HIS A 279 -4.32 18.94 -1.34
CA HIS A 279 -3.73 20.02 -2.13
C HIS A 279 -2.98 19.50 -3.37
N TRP A 280 -2.38 18.32 -3.31
CA TRP A 280 -1.64 17.77 -4.45
C TRP A 280 -2.55 17.05 -5.46
N LEU A 281 -3.55 16.32 -4.99
CA LEU A 281 -4.40 15.44 -5.82
C LEU A 281 -5.70 16.11 -6.30
N THR A 282 -6.10 17.26 -5.70
CA THR A 282 -7.31 17.95 -6.11
C THR A 282 -6.96 19.04 -7.12
N PRO A 283 -7.53 19.02 -8.34
CA PRO A 283 -7.30 20.03 -9.35
C PRO A 283 -7.82 21.40 -8.97
#